data_e1cb3f569d3e8b6bd7e9b877d133513c
#
_entry.id   e1cb3f569d3e8b6bd7e9b877d133513c
#
_cell.length_a   1.000
_cell.length_b   1.000
_cell.length_c   1.000
_cell.angle_alpha   90.00
_cell.angle_beta   90.00
_cell.angle_gamma   90.00
#
_symmetry.space_group_name_H-M   'P 1'
#
loop_
_entity.id
_entity.type
_entity.pdbx_description
1 polymer ?
#
loop_
_entity_poly.entity_id
_entity_poly.type
_entity_poly.pdbx_seq_one_letter_code
_entity_poly.pdbx_strand_id
1 'polypeptide(L)'
;MTMTLKNLLTAAALSLSLSFAGAALAQSVAPINVNTANAELLAELPGIGPSRAEAIIKEREANGQFESIDDLTRVSGLGEATVDRMRDQITLDE
;
A
#
# COMPACT_ATOMS: atom_id res chain seq x y z
N MET A 1 -40.27 -6.86 32.52
CA MET A 1 -39.28 -5.84 32.79
C MET A 1 -37.88 -6.30 32.55
N THR A 2 -37.50 -7.42 33.08
CA THR A 2 -36.15 -7.92 32.89
C THR A 2 -35.86 -8.26 31.46
N MET A 3 -36.85 -8.53 30.68
CA MET A 3 -36.65 -8.89 29.28
C MET A 3 -36.11 -7.76 28.43
N THR A 4 -36.53 -6.55 28.74
CA THR A 4 -36.09 -5.40 27.97
C THR A 4 -34.59 -5.17 28.10
N LEU A 5 -34.06 -5.43 29.27
CA LEU A 5 -32.63 -5.28 29.49
C LEU A 5 -31.82 -6.24 28.65
N LYS A 6 -32.33 -7.45 28.53
CA LYS A 6 -31.60 -8.45 27.74
C LYS A 6 -31.57 -8.06 26.28
N ASN A 7 -32.65 -7.49 25.79
CA ASN A 7 -32.65 -7.07 24.39
C ASN A 7 -31.68 -5.96 24.10
N LEU A 8 -31.51 -5.08 25.06
CA LEU A 8 -30.54 -4.00 24.87
C LEU A 8 -29.12 -4.51 24.77
N LEU A 9 -28.79 -5.51 25.56
CA LEU A 9 -27.46 -6.09 25.52
C LEU A 9 -27.19 -6.75 24.20
N THR A 10 -28.17 -7.40 23.63
CA THR A 10 -28.03 -8.05 22.35
C THR A 10 -27.74 -7.04 21.26
N ALA A 11 -28.42 -5.93 21.29
CA ALA A 11 -28.19 -4.89 20.29
C ALA A 11 -26.79 -4.36 20.32
N ALA A 12 -26.23 -4.20 21.50
CA ALA A 12 -24.89 -3.70 21.64
C ALA A 12 -23.87 -4.64 21.00
N ALA A 13 -24.09 -5.93 21.16
CA ALA A 13 -23.19 -6.91 20.58
C ALA A 13 -23.16 -6.82 19.06
N LEU A 14 -24.30 -6.58 18.47
CA LEU A 14 -24.37 -6.47 17.02
C LEU A 14 -23.62 -5.26 16.50
N SER A 15 -23.61 -4.18 17.27
CA SER A 15 -22.88 -2.99 16.86
C SER A 15 -21.38 -3.26 16.74
N LEU A 16 -20.86 -4.05 17.62
CA LEU A 16 -19.44 -4.38 17.58
C LEU A 16 -19.08 -5.14 16.31
N SER A 17 -19.96 -6.00 15.87
CA SER A 17 -19.69 -6.77 14.66
C SER A 17 -19.55 -5.87 13.45
N LEU A 18 -20.35 -4.82 13.37
CA LEU A 18 -20.28 -3.89 12.27
C LEU A 18 -18.95 -3.15 12.24
N SER A 19 -18.43 -2.79 13.39
CA SER A 19 -17.14 -2.11 13.46
C SER A 19 -16.03 -2.97 12.88
N PHE A 20 -16.07 -4.23 13.15
CA PHE A 20 -15.09 -5.14 12.64
C PHE A 20 -15.15 -5.24 11.13
N ALA A 21 -16.34 -5.25 10.58
CA ALA A 21 -16.51 -5.31 9.14
C ALA A 21 -15.88 -4.09 8.46
N GLY A 22 -15.96 -2.93 9.10
CA GLY A 22 -15.37 -1.74 8.56
C GLY A 22 -13.86 -1.82 8.46
N ALA A 23 -13.23 -2.52 9.38
CA ALA A 23 -11.78 -2.66 9.35
C ALA A 23 -11.30 -3.42 8.12
N ALA A 24 -12.10 -4.34 7.61
CA ALA A 24 -11.70 -5.12 6.44
C ALA A 24 -11.53 -4.25 5.21
N LEU A 25 -12.25 -3.14 5.13
CA LEU A 25 -12.16 -2.25 3.98
C LEU A 25 -10.84 -1.49 3.95
N ALA A 26 -10.16 -1.41 5.06
CA ALA A 26 -8.89 -0.69 5.13
C ALA A 26 -7.80 -1.39 4.34
N GLN A 27 -8.05 -2.59 3.85
CA GLN A 27 -7.07 -3.30 3.05
C GLN A 27 -6.96 -2.77 1.64
N SER A 28 -7.94 -1.98 1.21
CA SER A 28 -7.85 -1.29 -0.07
C SER A 28 -6.88 -0.14 0.09
N VAL A 29 -5.71 -0.28 -0.48
CA VAL A 29 -4.66 0.70 -0.33
C VAL A 29 -4.50 1.52 -1.59
N ALA A 30 -4.28 2.81 -1.44
CA ALA A 30 -4.00 3.66 -2.58
C ALA A 30 -2.64 3.29 -3.17
N PRO A 31 -2.46 3.47 -4.48
CA PRO A 31 -1.18 3.20 -5.11
C PRO A 31 -0.07 4.07 -4.50
N ILE A 32 1.13 3.52 -4.47
CA ILE A 32 2.29 4.22 -3.93
C ILE A 32 2.96 4.99 -5.06
N ASN A 33 3.20 6.27 -4.84
CA ASN A 33 3.86 7.11 -5.83
C ASN A 33 5.37 6.92 -5.74
N VAL A 34 5.97 6.28 -6.75
CA VAL A 34 7.40 5.97 -6.70
C VAL A 34 8.29 7.20 -6.83
N ASN A 35 7.74 8.32 -7.29
CA ASN A 35 8.50 9.55 -7.39
C ASN A 35 8.56 10.35 -6.10
N THR A 36 7.67 10.08 -5.15
CA THR A 36 7.61 10.85 -3.91
C THR A 36 7.67 10.01 -2.64
N ALA A 37 7.43 8.71 -2.73
CA ALA A 37 7.37 7.85 -1.55
C ALA A 37 8.73 7.75 -0.86
N ASN A 38 8.68 7.55 0.46
CA ASN A 38 9.90 7.33 1.21
C ASN A 38 10.30 5.85 1.16
N ALA A 39 11.46 5.54 1.74
CA ALA A 39 12.00 4.20 1.67
C ALA A 39 11.09 3.17 2.34
N GLU A 40 10.44 3.55 3.42
CA GLU A 40 9.59 2.62 4.14
C GLU A 40 8.38 2.20 3.32
N LEU A 41 7.74 3.14 2.65
CA LEU A 41 6.62 2.83 1.78
C LEU A 41 7.05 1.99 0.58
N LEU A 42 8.15 2.37 -0.04
CA LEU A 42 8.64 1.63 -1.20
C LEU A 42 9.00 0.19 -0.83
N ALA A 43 9.52 -0.01 0.36
CA ALA A 43 9.93 -1.34 0.80
C ALA A 43 8.73 -2.29 0.94
N GLU A 44 7.53 -1.76 1.06
CA GLU A 44 6.32 -2.58 1.18
C GLU A 44 5.87 -3.16 -0.15
N LEU A 45 6.39 -2.65 -1.25
CA LEU A 45 6.02 -3.17 -2.55
C LEU A 45 6.57 -4.60 -2.75
N PRO A 46 5.83 -5.44 -3.47
CA PRO A 46 6.28 -6.82 -3.66
C PRO A 46 7.61 -6.88 -4.38
N GLY A 47 8.54 -7.63 -3.81
CA GLY A 47 9.87 -7.84 -4.38
C GLY A 47 10.85 -6.70 -4.17
N ILE A 48 10.48 -5.68 -3.41
CA ILE A 48 11.36 -4.51 -3.23
C ILE A 48 12.24 -4.63 -1.97
N GLY A 49 11.64 -4.59 -0.78
CA GLY A 49 12.45 -4.60 0.43
C GLY A 49 13.30 -3.34 0.61
N PRO A 50 14.02 -3.24 1.75
CA PRO A 50 14.75 -2.01 2.09
C PRO A 50 15.86 -1.64 1.08
N SER A 51 16.59 -2.61 0.62
CA SER A 51 17.72 -2.37 -0.26
C SER A 51 17.30 -1.78 -1.60
N ARG A 52 16.28 -2.37 -2.22
CA ARG A 52 15.79 -1.88 -3.49
C ARG A 52 15.02 -0.59 -3.34
N ALA A 53 14.36 -0.39 -2.18
CA ALA A 53 13.70 0.88 -1.91
C ALA A 53 14.70 2.03 -1.95
N GLU A 54 15.86 1.85 -1.34
CA GLU A 54 16.90 2.86 -1.38
C GLU A 54 17.44 3.06 -2.77
N ALA A 55 17.56 1.99 -3.55
CA ALA A 55 18.03 2.11 -4.92
C ALA A 55 17.07 2.93 -5.77
N ILE A 56 15.77 2.79 -5.54
CA ILE A 56 14.77 3.59 -6.25
C ILE A 56 14.96 5.07 -5.92
N ILE A 57 15.15 5.38 -4.64
CA ILE A 57 15.34 6.77 -4.21
C ILE A 57 16.60 7.35 -4.82
N LYS A 58 17.69 6.60 -4.80
CA LYS A 58 18.95 7.07 -5.38
C LYS A 58 18.82 7.34 -6.86
N GLU A 59 18.10 6.47 -7.56
CA GLU A 59 17.94 6.62 -8.98
C GLU A 59 17.15 7.89 -9.33
N ARG A 60 16.05 8.13 -8.61
CA ARG A 60 15.27 9.32 -8.90
C ARG A 60 15.97 10.61 -8.50
N GLU A 61 16.87 10.56 -7.51
CA GLU A 61 17.64 11.72 -7.12
C GLU A 61 18.77 12.01 -8.10
N ALA A 62 19.36 10.95 -8.64
CA ALA A 62 20.50 11.12 -9.54
C ALA A 62 20.05 11.44 -10.97
N ASN A 63 18.99 10.83 -11.44
CA ASN A 63 18.61 10.89 -12.85
C ASN A 63 17.23 11.47 -13.10
N GLY A 64 16.57 11.99 -12.06
CA GLY A 64 15.26 12.60 -12.20
C GLY A 64 14.14 11.63 -12.00
N GLN A 65 12.93 12.17 -11.97
CA GLN A 65 11.75 11.38 -11.72
C GLN A 65 11.51 10.36 -12.83
N PHE A 66 10.84 9.27 -12.46
CA PHE A 66 10.44 8.27 -13.43
C PHE A 66 9.27 8.81 -14.23
N GLU A 67 9.36 8.73 -15.55
CA GLU A 67 8.32 9.24 -16.43
C GLU A 67 7.32 8.18 -16.84
N SER A 68 7.70 6.92 -16.69
CA SER A 68 6.81 5.80 -16.93
C SER A 68 7.12 4.71 -15.90
N ILE A 69 6.17 3.81 -15.72
CA ILE A 69 6.40 2.71 -14.79
C ILE A 69 7.55 1.83 -15.29
N ASP A 70 7.66 1.68 -16.58
CA ASP A 70 8.76 0.88 -17.16
C ASP A 70 10.14 1.48 -16.89
N ASP A 71 10.20 2.78 -16.64
CA ASP A 71 11.46 3.42 -16.28
C ASP A 71 12.07 2.86 -14.99
N LEU A 72 11.26 2.21 -14.17
CA LEU A 72 11.77 1.59 -12.95
C LEU A 72 12.82 0.53 -13.25
N THR A 73 12.85 0.00 -14.46
CA THR A 73 13.89 -0.97 -14.82
C THR A 73 15.28 -0.36 -14.85
N ARG A 74 15.38 0.97 -14.82
CA ARG A 74 16.68 1.63 -14.68
C ARG A 74 17.31 1.33 -13.32
N VAL A 75 16.49 1.01 -12.34
CA VAL A 75 16.97 0.78 -10.99
C VAL A 75 17.65 -0.57 -10.91
N SER A 76 18.86 -0.58 -10.37
CA SER A 76 19.62 -1.81 -10.21
C SER A 76 18.83 -2.79 -9.33
N GLY A 77 18.67 -4.00 -9.82
CA GLY A 77 17.92 -5.02 -9.10
C GLY A 77 16.44 -5.10 -9.47
N LEU A 78 15.93 -4.19 -10.29
CA LEU A 78 14.56 -4.21 -10.73
C LEU A 78 14.49 -4.62 -12.20
N GLY A 79 14.04 -5.85 -12.43
CA GLY A 79 13.80 -6.31 -13.81
C GLY A 79 12.35 -6.14 -14.18
N GLU A 80 12.03 -6.46 -15.43
CA GLU A 80 10.67 -6.32 -15.92
C GLU A 80 9.67 -7.15 -15.13
N ALA A 81 10.05 -8.36 -14.73
CA ALA A 81 9.15 -9.21 -13.98
C ALA A 81 8.79 -8.61 -12.61
N THR A 82 9.76 -7.99 -11.96
CA THR A 82 9.52 -7.35 -10.68
C THR A 82 8.63 -6.13 -10.85
N VAL A 83 8.90 -5.33 -11.86
CA VAL A 83 8.09 -4.15 -12.15
C VAL A 83 6.65 -4.55 -12.46
N ASP A 84 6.47 -5.60 -13.25
CA ASP A 84 5.13 -6.07 -13.60
C ASP A 84 4.33 -6.50 -12.40
N ARG A 85 4.98 -7.12 -11.41
CA ARG A 85 4.29 -7.59 -10.21
C ARG A 85 3.75 -6.45 -9.36
N MET A 86 4.36 -5.28 -9.43
CA MET A 86 3.93 -4.16 -8.62
C MET A 86 3.23 -3.07 -9.41
N ARG A 87 3.03 -3.29 -10.71
CA ARG A 87 2.47 -2.28 -11.60
C ARG A 87 1.13 -1.72 -11.13
N ASP A 88 0.28 -2.59 -10.60
CA ASP A 88 -1.04 -2.18 -10.12
C ASP A 88 -1.00 -1.47 -8.78
N GLN A 89 0.14 -1.46 -8.11
CA GLN A 89 0.27 -0.90 -6.77
C GLN A 89 1.07 0.39 -6.75
N ILE A 90 1.49 0.87 -7.89
CA ILE A 90 2.30 2.08 -7.96
C ILE A 90 1.71 3.09 -8.92
N THR A 91 2.09 4.34 -8.72
CA THR A 91 1.69 5.42 -9.61
C THR A 91 2.84 6.41 -9.72
N LEU A 92 2.79 7.26 -10.72
CA LEU A 92 3.75 8.35 -10.90
C LEU A 92 3.12 9.69 -10.62
N ASP A 93 1.81 9.75 -10.52
CA ASP A 93 1.07 10.99 -10.27
C ASP A 93 0.55 11.05 -8.86
N GLU A 94 0.39 12.25 -8.35
CA GLU A 94 -0.15 12.44 -7.00
C GLU A 94 -1.66 12.41 -6.95
#